data_85be17f8fd7f9000a97e8a1d274cf2d0
#
_entry.id   85be17f8fd7f9000a97e8a1d274cf2d0
#
_cell.length_a   1.000
_cell.length_b   1.000
_cell.length_c   1.000
_cell.angle_alpha   90.00
_cell.angle_beta   90.00
_cell.angle_gamma   90.00
#
_symmetry.space_group_name_H-M   'P 1'
#
loop_
_entity.id
_entity.type
_entity.pdbx_description
1 polymer ?
#
loop_
_entity_poly.entity_id
_entity_poly.type
_entity_poly.pdbx_seq_one_letter_code
_entity_poly.pdbx_strand_id
1 'polypeptide(L)'
;IRKFKLMNYRNIIKISLLFFGIISWNACDNDIDFELNENSLRFSKDTVYLDTVFTNIGSSTYNLKVYNNSSENILIPEIKLSNGDSSFYRLNVDGIYDQDDNQGKRFENIELLANDSLYIFIETTIDINDINTQENSFLYEDKIEFMSTNNTQEVNLISLVKDAVFIYPNRYEQNQQYIYETLSIDFNGDGINEETNIRGRYLND
;
A
#
# COMPACT_ATOMS: atom_id res chain seq x y z
N ILE A 1 -44.58 -62.93 16.72
CA ILE A 1 -43.86 -62.56 15.48
C ILE A 1 -44.04 -61.05 15.28
N ARG A 2 -43.01 -60.25 15.53
CA ARG A 2 -43.00 -58.77 15.34
C ARG A 2 -42.91 -58.50 13.83
N LYS A 3 -43.95 -57.89 13.24
CA LYS A 3 -43.95 -57.40 11.86
C LYS A 3 -43.03 -56.16 11.82
N PHE A 4 -41.89 -56.23 11.18
CA PHE A 4 -41.10 -55.11 10.82
C PHE A 4 -41.87 -54.30 9.76
N LYS A 5 -42.27 -53.05 10.11
CA LYS A 5 -42.96 -52.15 9.20
C LYS A 5 -41.83 -51.52 8.31
N LEU A 6 -41.82 -51.95 7.03
CA LEU A 6 -40.93 -51.40 6.04
C LEU A 6 -41.10 -49.85 5.99
N MET A 7 -40.01 -49.13 6.24
CA MET A 7 -39.98 -47.68 6.21
C MET A 7 -40.19 -47.19 4.78
N ASN A 8 -41.11 -46.26 4.59
CA ASN A 8 -41.50 -45.77 3.28
C ASN A 8 -40.29 -45.08 2.62
N TYR A 9 -39.95 -45.37 1.36
CA TYR A 9 -38.77 -44.84 0.65
C TYR A 9 -38.68 -43.33 0.72
N ARG A 10 -39.83 -42.63 0.75
CA ARG A 10 -39.88 -41.15 0.95
C ARG A 10 -39.30 -40.71 2.28
N ASN A 11 -39.42 -41.50 3.33
CA ASN A 11 -38.86 -41.19 4.65
C ASN A 11 -37.37 -41.52 4.69
N ILE A 12 -36.91 -42.52 3.94
CA ILE A 12 -35.50 -42.86 3.79
C ILE A 12 -34.76 -41.70 3.08
N ILE A 13 -35.35 -41.16 2.01
CA ILE A 13 -34.77 -40.00 1.28
C ILE A 13 -34.67 -38.75 2.18
N LYS A 14 -35.71 -38.47 2.98
CA LYS A 14 -35.71 -37.34 3.92
C LYS A 14 -34.64 -37.48 5.00
N ILE A 15 -34.48 -38.69 5.54
CA ILE A 15 -33.44 -38.97 6.55
C ILE A 15 -32.03 -38.88 5.93
N SER A 16 -31.84 -39.37 4.70
CA SER A 16 -30.59 -39.28 3.97
C SER A 16 -30.22 -37.81 3.66
N LEU A 17 -31.18 -36.99 3.23
CA LEU A 17 -30.99 -35.54 3.01
C LEU A 17 -30.65 -34.80 4.31
N LEU A 18 -31.31 -35.15 5.41
CA LEU A 18 -31.00 -34.57 6.73
C LEU A 18 -29.62 -34.95 7.19
N PHE A 19 -29.19 -36.20 7.00
CA PHE A 19 -27.86 -36.69 7.37
C PHE A 19 -26.77 -36.06 6.51
N PHE A 20 -27.02 -35.86 5.21
CA PHE A 20 -26.10 -35.16 4.31
C PHE A 20 -25.93 -33.67 4.70
N GLY A 21 -26.99 -33.00 5.11
CA GLY A 21 -26.94 -31.61 5.60
C GLY A 21 -26.13 -31.44 6.89
N ILE A 22 -26.18 -32.42 7.80
CA ILE A 22 -25.42 -32.38 9.06
C ILE A 22 -23.93 -32.61 8.81
N ILE A 23 -23.55 -33.44 7.84
CA ILE A 23 -22.14 -33.71 7.48
C ILE A 23 -21.50 -32.49 6.82
N SER A 24 -22.26 -31.66 6.09
CA SER A 24 -21.76 -30.46 5.40
C SER A 24 -21.41 -29.31 6.35
N TRP A 25 -21.84 -29.33 7.61
CA TRP A 25 -21.57 -28.23 8.57
C TRP A 25 -20.22 -28.34 9.27
N ASN A 26 -19.46 -29.43 9.13
CA ASN A 26 -18.18 -29.61 9.76
C ASN A 26 -16.98 -29.36 8.82
N ALA A 27 -17.19 -28.69 7.67
CA ALA A 27 -16.18 -28.64 6.62
C ALA A 27 -15.25 -27.41 6.67
N CYS A 28 -15.31 -26.57 7.70
CA CYS A 28 -14.52 -25.34 7.72
C CYS A 28 -14.08 -24.95 9.13
N ASP A 29 -13.23 -25.75 9.73
CA ASP A 29 -12.51 -25.34 10.94
C ASP A 29 -11.09 -25.91 10.85
N ASN A 30 -10.29 -25.31 9.97
CA ASN A 30 -8.85 -25.47 10.01
C ASN A 30 -8.31 -24.26 10.77
N ASP A 31 -8.15 -24.39 12.06
CA ASP A 31 -7.32 -23.48 12.83
C ASP A 31 -5.90 -23.52 12.23
N ILE A 32 -5.49 -22.44 11.60
CA ILE A 32 -4.13 -22.28 11.08
C ILE A 32 -3.29 -21.79 12.25
N ASP A 33 -2.40 -22.64 12.75
CA ASP A 33 -1.46 -22.26 13.79
C ASP A 33 -0.36 -21.36 13.20
N PHE A 34 -0.06 -20.26 13.89
CA PHE A 34 1.02 -19.35 13.55
C PHE A 34 2.06 -19.37 14.68
N GLU A 35 3.31 -19.48 14.31
CA GLU A 35 4.44 -19.35 15.24
C GLU A 35 5.01 -17.93 15.19
N LEU A 36 5.47 -17.42 16.32
CA LEU A 36 6.18 -16.14 16.33
C LEU A 36 7.42 -16.22 15.44
N ASN A 37 7.62 -15.20 14.62
CA ASN A 37 8.76 -15.17 13.72
C ASN A 37 10.08 -15.18 14.50
N GLU A 38 10.77 -16.29 14.44
CA GLU A 38 12.12 -16.48 15.00
C GLU A 38 13.20 -16.43 13.91
N ASN A 39 12.79 -16.60 12.66
CA ASN A 39 13.67 -16.68 11.50
C ASN A 39 13.81 -15.33 10.80
N SER A 40 14.87 -15.21 10.01
CA SER A 40 15.07 -14.02 9.19
C SER A 40 14.10 -14.01 8.00
N LEU A 41 13.33 -12.94 7.89
CA LEU A 41 12.55 -12.63 6.69
C LEU A 41 13.49 -12.34 5.51
N ARG A 42 13.03 -12.59 4.31
CA ARG A 42 13.73 -12.18 3.10
C ARG A 42 12.97 -11.04 2.43
N PHE A 43 13.69 -10.05 1.97
CA PHE A 43 13.13 -8.88 1.29
C PHE A 43 13.50 -8.88 -0.19
N SER A 44 12.62 -8.33 -1.03
CA SER A 44 12.91 -8.11 -2.46
C SER A 44 13.98 -7.05 -2.67
N LYS A 45 14.16 -6.16 -1.70
CA LYS A 45 15.13 -5.05 -1.71
C LYS A 45 15.57 -4.78 -0.27
N ASP A 46 16.79 -4.35 -0.08
CA ASP A 46 17.32 -3.82 1.19
C ASP A 46 17.09 -2.32 1.36
N THR A 47 16.82 -1.64 0.25
CA THR A 47 16.53 -0.21 0.19
C THR A 47 15.44 0.07 -0.85
N VAL A 48 14.43 0.84 -0.48
CA VAL A 48 13.40 1.35 -1.39
C VAL A 48 13.68 2.82 -1.66
N TYR A 49 13.99 3.13 -2.91
CA TYR A 49 14.14 4.50 -3.39
C TYR A 49 12.80 4.99 -3.94
N LEU A 50 12.24 6.03 -3.33
CA LEU A 50 10.97 6.62 -3.76
C LEU A 50 11.15 7.70 -4.84
N ASP A 51 12.34 7.77 -5.47
CA ASP A 51 12.64 8.77 -6.49
C ASP A 51 12.51 10.22 -5.98
N THR A 52 12.23 11.17 -6.86
CA THR A 52 12.03 12.56 -6.49
C THR A 52 10.59 12.81 -6.06
N VAL A 53 10.43 13.28 -4.84
CA VAL A 53 9.15 13.71 -4.26
C VAL A 53 9.13 15.24 -4.21
N PHE A 54 8.06 15.82 -4.74
CA PHE A 54 7.85 17.26 -4.63
C PHE A 54 7.06 17.58 -3.37
N THR A 55 7.45 18.67 -2.69
CA THR A 55 6.75 19.13 -1.48
C THR A 55 5.27 19.36 -1.74
N ASN A 56 4.44 19.04 -0.75
CA ASN A 56 2.98 19.17 -0.81
C ASN A 56 2.27 18.32 -1.89
N ILE A 57 2.99 17.39 -2.52
CA ILE A 57 2.44 16.45 -3.49
C ILE A 57 2.76 15.03 -3.04
N GLY A 58 1.73 14.16 -3.05
CA GLY A 58 1.93 12.75 -2.74
C GLY A 58 2.83 12.07 -3.78
N SER A 59 3.72 11.20 -3.31
CA SER A 59 4.57 10.37 -4.18
C SER A 59 3.73 9.38 -4.98
N SER A 60 4.34 8.75 -5.98
CA SER A 60 3.85 7.49 -6.50
C SER A 60 3.91 6.41 -5.42
N THR A 61 3.12 5.35 -5.57
CA THR A 61 3.15 4.19 -4.68
C THR A 61 4.30 3.26 -5.06
N TYR A 62 5.17 2.97 -4.11
CA TYR A 62 6.27 2.02 -4.26
C TYR A 62 5.96 0.73 -3.51
N ASN A 63 6.66 -0.34 -3.82
CA ASN A 63 6.42 -1.61 -3.17
C ASN A 63 7.70 -2.29 -2.68
N LEU A 64 7.54 -3.01 -1.59
CA LEU A 64 8.47 -3.96 -1.02
C LEU A 64 7.75 -5.30 -0.90
N LYS A 65 8.39 -6.38 -1.31
CA LYS A 65 7.88 -7.72 -1.10
C LYS A 65 8.66 -8.40 0.02
N VAL A 66 7.93 -8.97 0.96
CA VAL A 66 8.48 -9.69 2.13
C VAL A 66 8.14 -11.16 1.98
N TYR A 67 9.13 -12.04 2.14
CA TYR A 67 8.99 -13.48 1.93
C TYR A 67 9.20 -14.25 3.22
N ASN A 68 8.33 -15.21 3.47
CA ASN A 68 8.55 -16.30 4.38
C ASN A 68 9.03 -17.53 3.60
N ASN A 69 10.31 -17.82 3.67
CA ASN A 69 10.89 -18.99 3.01
C ASN A 69 10.92 -20.24 3.90
N SER A 70 10.31 -20.17 5.09
CA SER A 70 10.21 -21.31 5.99
C SER A 70 9.02 -22.21 5.63
N SER A 71 9.00 -23.42 6.18
CA SER A 71 7.87 -24.35 6.10
C SER A 71 6.79 -24.09 7.14
N GLU A 72 6.98 -23.10 8.00
CA GLU A 72 6.09 -22.76 9.10
C GLU A 72 5.31 -21.47 8.78
N ASN A 73 4.03 -21.41 9.20
CA ASN A 73 3.30 -20.17 9.19
C ASN A 73 3.81 -19.28 10.31
N ILE A 74 4.13 -18.03 10.00
CA ILE A 74 4.73 -17.11 10.96
C ILE A 74 3.84 -15.93 11.26
N LEU A 75 3.93 -15.45 12.48
CA LEU A 75 3.37 -14.18 12.93
C LEU A 75 4.52 -13.18 13.08
N ILE A 76 4.46 -12.07 12.36
CA ILE A 76 5.37 -10.94 12.52
C ILE A 76 4.78 -10.05 13.62
N PRO A 77 5.41 -9.94 14.80
CA PRO A 77 4.82 -9.23 15.94
C PRO A 77 4.54 -7.78 15.64
N GLU A 78 5.47 -7.09 14.95
CA GLU A 78 5.33 -5.68 14.62
C GLU A 78 6.08 -5.34 13.33
N ILE A 79 5.46 -4.51 12.49
CA ILE A 79 6.06 -3.82 11.36
C ILE A 79 5.81 -2.33 11.58
N LYS A 80 6.86 -1.51 11.59
CA LYS A 80 6.72 -0.07 11.83
C LYS A 80 7.73 0.77 11.08
N LEU A 81 7.47 2.05 10.98
CA LEU A 81 8.43 3.06 10.59
C LEU A 81 9.30 3.45 11.78
N SER A 82 10.62 3.56 11.58
CA SER A 82 11.58 3.85 12.65
C SER A 82 11.34 5.22 13.29
N ASN A 83 10.96 6.22 12.49
CA ASN A 83 10.60 7.56 12.98
C ASN A 83 9.18 7.63 13.57
N GLY A 84 8.43 6.52 13.59
CA GLY A 84 7.08 6.45 14.14
C GLY A 84 6.15 7.51 13.55
N ASP A 85 5.40 8.20 14.43
CA ASP A 85 4.43 9.22 14.02
C ASP A 85 5.07 10.43 13.32
N SER A 86 6.38 10.66 13.55
CA SER A 86 7.13 11.74 12.88
C SER A 86 7.59 11.38 11.46
N SER A 87 7.36 10.15 11.02
CA SER A 87 7.69 9.76 9.64
C SER A 87 6.79 10.46 8.64
N PHE A 88 7.36 10.91 7.53
CA PHE A 88 6.58 11.38 6.38
C PHE A 88 6.12 10.23 5.48
N TYR A 89 6.70 9.03 5.64
CA TYR A 89 6.21 7.83 4.96
C TYR A 89 4.94 7.30 5.62
N ARG A 90 4.17 6.57 4.84
CA ARG A 90 3.04 5.76 5.27
C ARG A 90 3.07 4.42 4.54
N LEU A 91 2.66 3.39 5.24
CA LEU A 91 2.67 2.03 4.75
C LEU A 91 1.25 1.52 4.56
N ASN A 92 1.09 0.59 3.64
CA ASN A 92 -0.05 -0.32 3.56
C ASN A 92 0.52 -1.73 3.54
N VAL A 93 0.23 -2.51 4.56
CA VAL A 93 0.77 -3.86 4.73
C VAL A 93 -0.31 -4.86 4.36
N ASP A 94 -0.11 -5.57 3.25
CA ASP A 94 -1.02 -6.60 2.74
C ASP A 94 -2.49 -6.16 2.65
N GLY A 95 -2.72 -4.91 2.24
CA GLY A 95 -4.05 -4.30 2.14
C GLY A 95 -4.53 -3.60 3.42
N ILE A 96 -3.85 -3.76 4.55
CA ILE A 96 -4.12 -3.02 5.78
C ILE A 96 -3.43 -1.67 5.70
N TYR A 97 -4.21 -0.59 5.72
CA TYR A 97 -3.67 0.77 5.63
C TYR A 97 -3.56 1.44 7.00
N ASP A 98 -4.57 1.27 7.82
CA ASP A 98 -4.67 1.94 9.11
C ASP A 98 -5.12 0.94 10.17
N GLN A 99 -4.19 0.60 11.04
CA GLN A 99 -4.44 -0.23 12.20
C GLN A 99 -4.36 0.68 13.42
N ASP A 100 -5.43 0.77 14.18
CA ASP A 100 -5.51 1.58 15.40
C ASP A 100 -5.29 3.10 15.20
N ASP A 101 -5.79 3.68 14.11
CA ASP A 101 -5.72 5.11 13.76
C ASP A 101 -4.28 5.67 13.69
N ASN A 102 -3.28 4.84 13.37
CA ASN A 102 -1.87 5.23 13.32
C ASN A 102 -1.39 5.72 11.94
N GLN A 103 -2.31 5.92 11.01
CA GLN A 103 -2.05 6.47 9.68
C GLN A 103 -0.97 5.70 8.88
N GLY A 104 -0.92 4.38 9.02
CA GLY A 104 0.03 3.54 8.32
C GLY A 104 1.46 3.61 8.85
N LYS A 105 1.66 3.87 10.14
CA LYS A 105 2.99 3.96 10.77
C LYS A 105 3.41 2.67 11.46
N ARG A 106 2.43 1.88 11.94
CA ARG A 106 2.66 0.70 12.75
C ARG A 106 1.58 -0.35 12.49
N PHE A 107 1.99 -1.62 12.45
CA PHE A 107 1.12 -2.77 12.23
C PHE A 107 1.55 -3.88 13.17
N GLU A 108 0.60 -4.53 13.81
CA GLU A 108 0.84 -5.59 14.77
C GLU A 108 0.22 -6.90 14.30
N ASN A 109 0.85 -8.01 14.69
CA ASN A 109 0.35 -9.37 14.46
C ASN A 109 0.06 -9.67 12.99
N ILE A 110 1.03 -9.41 12.12
CA ILE A 110 0.90 -9.67 10.69
C ILE A 110 1.20 -11.14 10.40
N GLU A 111 0.21 -11.84 9.89
CA GLU A 111 0.27 -13.26 9.53
C GLU A 111 0.91 -13.45 8.16
N LEU A 112 1.81 -14.43 8.04
CA LEU A 112 2.44 -14.77 6.78
C LEU A 112 2.60 -16.30 6.67
N LEU A 113 1.92 -16.89 5.70
CA LEU A 113 1.89 -18.33 5.52
C LEU A 113 3.25 -18.89 5.10
N ALA A 114 3.43 -20.20 5.31
CA ALA A 114 4.62 -20.95 4.90
C ALA A 114 4.87 -20.83 3.38
N ASN A 115 6.10 -20.54 2.99
CA ASN A 115 6.52 -20.37 1.60
C ASN A 115 5.72 -19.31 0.83
N ASP A 116 5.14 -18.33 1.52
CA ASP A 116 4.34 -17.24 0.95
C ASP A 116 5.04 -15.88 1.10
N SER A 117 4.39 -14.84 0.64
CA SER A 117 4.91 -13.47 0.65
C SER A 117 3.80 -12.44 0.71
N LEU A 118 4.04 -11.35 1.40
CA LEU A 118 3.17 -10.18 1.44
C LEU A 118 3.79 -8.97 0.73
N TYR A 119 2.94 -8.03 0.34
CA TYR A 119 3.36 -6.74 -0.21
C TYR A 119 3.18 -5.62 0.82
N ILE A 120 4.18 -4.76 0.87
CA ILE A 120 4.09 -3.48 1.57
C ILE A 120 4.13 -2.39 0.52
N PHE A 121 3.09 -1.57 0.45
CA PHE A 121 3.03 -0.38 -0.37
C PHE A 121 3.46 0.82 0.46
N ILE A 122 4.27 1.68 -0.15
CA ILE A 122 4.96 2.77 0.51
C ILE A 122 4.67 4.05 -0.25
N GLU A 123 4.22 5.06 0.45
CA GLU A 123 3.96 6.40 -0.08
C GLU A 123 4.49 7.45 0.89
N THR A 124 4.68 8.67 0.39
CA THR A 124 5.04 9.81 1.22
C THR A 124 4.37 11.09 0.71
N THR A 125 4.14 12.01 1.64
CA THR A 125 3.75 13.39 1.36
C THR A 125 4.51 14.26 2.36
N ILE A 126 5.30 15.18 1.87
CA ILE A 126 6.21 16.00 2.69
C ILE A 126 5.79 17.45 2.56
N ASP A 127 5.51 18.12 3.68
CA ASP A 127 5.30 19.57 3.70
C ASP A 127 6.65 20.28 3.74
N ILE A 128 6.79 21.35 2.96
CA ILE A 128 8.01 22.17 2.94
C ILE A 128 8.33 22.78 4.32
N ASN A 129 7.31 23.06 5.12
CA ASN A 129 7.47 23.63 6.44
C ASN A 129 8.04 22.65 7.47
N ASP A 130 7.88 21.35 7.23
CA ASP A 130 8.34 20.29 8.11
C ASP A 130 9.81 19.89 7.81
N ILE A 131 10.35 20.33 6.68
CA ILE A 131 11.74 20.07 6.33
C ILE A 131 12.62 21.14 6.99
N ASN A 132 13.60 20.67 7.78
CA ASN A 132 14.60 21.56 8.34
C ASN A 132 15.56 22.04 7.23
N THR A 133 15.25 23.19 6.61
CA THR A 133 16.01 23.77 5.48
C THR A 133 17.42 24.21 5.83
N GLN A 134 17.81 24.14 7.11
CA GLN A 134 19.15 24.57 7.55
C GLN A 134 20.28 23.60 7.20
N GLU A 135 19.95 22.37 6.81
CA GLU A 135 20.96 21.34 6.52
C GLU A 135 21.03 20.98 5.04
N ASN A 136 20.71 21.78 4.08
CA ASN A 136 20.87 21.48 2.64
C ASN A 136 20.58 20.00 2.24
N SER A 137 19.85 19.26 3.07
CA SER A 137 19.57 17.86 2.84
C SER A 137 18.30 17.74 2.01
N PHE A 138 18.50 17.48 0.72
CA PHE A 138 17.40 17.12 -0.19
C PHE A 138 17.01 15.65 -0.03
N LEU A 139 17.61 14.92 0.91
CA LEU A 139 17.32 13.53 1.18
C LEU A 139 16.47 13.43 2.46
N TYR A 140 15.39 12.68 2.34
CA TYR A 140 14.61 12.23 3.48
C TYR A 140 14.76 10.72 3.62
N GLU A 141 15.18 10.28 4.80
CA GLU A 141 15.49 8.90 5.11
C GLU A 141 14.68 8.42 6.30
N ASP A 142 14.23 7.17 6.24
CA ASP A 142 13.61 6.43 7.31
C ASP A 142 13.86 4.94 7.09
N LYS A 143 13.30 4.08 7.94
CA LYS A 143 13.39 2.62 7.82
C LYS A 143 12.06 1.98 8.14
N ILE A 144 11.80 0.85 7.51
CA ILE A 144 10.80 -0.09 7.96
C ILE A 144 11.50 -1.10 8.86
N GLU A 145 11.06 -1.21 10.10
CA GLU A 145 11.51 -2.18 11.08
C GLU A 145 10.55 -3.36 11.14
N PHE A 146 11.10 -4.57 11.04
CA PHE A 146 10.39 -5.84 11.16
C PHE A 146 10.85 -6.52 12.44
N MET A 147 10.00 -6.54 13.44
CA MET A 147 10.33 -7.18 14.71
C MET A 147 10.16 -8.69 14.62
N SER A 148 11.08 -9.42 15.20
CA SER A 148 10.97 -10.84 15.50
C SER A 148 11.24 -11.07 16.97
N THR A 149 11.11 -12.30 17.44
CA THR A 149 11.36 -12.65 18.84
C THR A 149 12.81 -12.33 19.26
N ASN A 150 13.77 -12.48 18.36
CA ASN A 150 15.19 -12.45 18.70
C ASN A 150 15.94 -11.24 18.11
N ASN A 151 15.41 -10.61 17.06
CA ASN A 151 16.09 -9.53 16.36
C ASN A 151 15.09 -8.58 15.68
N THR A 152 15.60 -7.47 15.16
CA THR A 152 14.87 -6.57 14.28
C THR A 152 15.60 -6.51 12.95
N GLN A 153 14.87 -6.72 11.85
CA GLN A 153 15.38 -6.53 10.49
C GLN A 153 14.89 -5.19 9.95
N GLU A 154 15.70 -4.56 9.12
CA GLU A 154 15.42 -3.22 8.62
C GLU A 154 15.46 -3.18 7.10
N VAL A 155 14.60 -2.35 6.50
CA VAL A 155 14.66 -1.96 5.10
C VAL A 155 14.68 -0.44 5.02
N ASN A 156 15.69 0.12 4.36
CA ASN A 156 15.85 1.56 4.26
C ASN A 156 14.85 2.16 3.26
N LEU A 157 14.35 3.35 3.60
CA LEU A 157 13.50 4.19 2.73
C LEU A 157 14.25 5.49 2.45
N ILE A 158 14.36 5.84 1.17
CA ILE A 158 15.09 7.04 0.75
C ILE A 158 14.26 7.78 -0.31
N SER A 159 14.06 9.06 -0.09
CA SER A 159 13.42 9.99 -1.03
C SER A 159 14.29 11.21 -1.28
N LEU A 160 14.40 11.61 -2.54
CA LEU A 160 14.94 12.92 -2.88
C LEU A 160 13.79 13.94 -2.83
N VAL A 161 13.89 14.93 -1.94
CA VAL A 161 12.84 15.94 -1.77
C VAL A 161 13.21 17.20 -2.51
N LYS A 162 12.29 17.73 -3.29
CA LYS A 162 12.45 19.00 -4.01
C LYS A 162 11.24 19.89 -3.80
N ASP A 163 11.51 21.15 -3.57
CA ASP A 163 10.48 22.16 -3.66
C ASP A 163 10.23 22.54 -5.12
N ALA A 164 8.96 22.69 -5.50
CA ALA A 164 8.58 23.11 -6.84
C ALA A 164 7.25 23.86 -6.82
N VAL A 165 7.20 24.92 -7.59
CA VAL A 165 5.96 25.64 -7.88
C VAL A 165 5.37 25.05 -9.15
N PHE A 166 4.20 24.41 -9.04
CA PHE A 166 3.50 23.84 -10.17
C PHE A 166 2.56 24.87 -10.76
N ILE A 167 2.78 25.20 -12.01
CA ILE A 167 1.97 26.16 -12.75
C ILE A 167 1.13 25.40 -13.76
N TYR A 168 -0.19 25.46 -13.58
CA TYR A 168 -1.13 24.79 -14.45
C TYR A 168 -1.82 25.81 -15.36
N PRO A 169 -2.16 25.43 -16.61
CA PRO A 169 -2.98 26.25 -17.48
C PRO A 169 -4.31 26.55 -16.81
N ASN A 170 -4.81 27.77 -16.95
CA ASN A 170 -6.15 28.06 -16.51
C ASN A 170 -7.15 27.18 -17.27
N ARG A 171 -8.19 26.74 -16.59
CA ARG A 171 -9.31 26.03 -17.21
C ARG A 171 -10.61 26.71 -16.82
N TYR A 172 -11.51 26.79 -17.75
CA TYR A 172 -12.86 27.25 -17.50
C TYR A 172 -13.86 26.33 -18.20
N GLU A 173 -15.07 26.27 -17.68
CA GLU A 173 -16.12 25.44 -18.24
C GLU A 173 -16.95 26.30 -19.22
N GLN A 174 -17.11 25.81 -20.45
CA GLN A 174 -17.98 26.39 -21.46
C GLN A 174 -18.76 25.26 -22.14
N ASN A 175 -20.10 25.39 -22.17
CA ASN A 175 -20.98 24.38 -22.79
C ASN A 175 -20.75 22.93 -22.28
N GLN A 176 -20.56 22.75 -20.96
CA GLN A 176 -20.27 21.47 -20.32
C GLN A 176 -18.93 20.83 -20.78
N GLN A 177 -18.02 21.59 -21.35
CA GLN A 177 -16.69 21.17 -21.72
C GLN A 177 -15.65 22.04 -21.02
N TYR A 178 -14.53 21.40 -20.61
CA TYR A 178 -13.41 22.14 -20.08
C TYR A 178 -12.52 22.67 -21.20
N ILE A 179 -12.36 23.98 -21.24
CA ILE A 179 -11.44 24.69 -22.12
C ILE A 179 -10.23 25.09 -21.31
N TYR A 180 -9.05 24.88 -21.87
CA TYR A 180 -7.77 25.21 -21.25
C TYR A 180 -7.15 26.42 -21.96
N GLU A 181 -6.48 27.26 -21.19
CA GLU A 181 -5.60 28.28 -21.72
C GLU A 181 -4.50 27.66 -22.56
N THR A 182 -4.24 28.20 -23.74
CA THR A 182 -3.20 27.77 -24.67
C THR A 182 -2.19 28.89 -24.88
N LEU A 183 -0.96 28.48 -25.18
CA LEU A 183 0.12 29.43 -25.47
C LEU A 183 0.06 29.83 -26.95
N SER A 184 0.34 31.12 -27.22
CA SER A 184 0.66 31.60 -28.57
C SER A 184 2.17 31.77 -28.64
N ILE A 185 2.81 31.18 -29.63
CA ILE A 185 4.29 31.12 -29.74
C ILE A 185 4.67 31.56 -31.16
N ASP A 186 5.65 32.44 -31.28
CA ASP A 186 6.28 32.78 -32.56
C ASP A 186 7.26 31.67 -32.93
N PHE A 187 6.84 30.74 -33.81
CA PHE A 187 7.67 29.62 -34.24
C PHE A 187 8.67 29.98 -35.35
N ASN A 188 8.37 31.01 -36.11
CA ASN A 188 9.16 31.37 -37.32
C ASN A 188 10.08 32.56 -37.07
N GLY A 189 9.92 33.31 -35.96
CA GLY A 189 10.72 34.45 -35.59
C GLY A 189 10.37 35.74 -36.35
N ASP A 190 9.15 35.87 -36.86
CA ASP A 190 8.69 37.06 -37.56
C ASP A 190 8.11 38.12 -36.62
N GLY A 191 8.03 37.84 -35.33
CA GLY A 191 7.49 38.72 -34.31
C GLY A 191 5.96 38.60 -34.14
N ILE A 192 5.33 37.62 -34.80
CA ILE A 192 3.88 37.36 -34.69
C ILE A 192 3.71 35.99 -34.01
N ASN A 193 2.96 35.96 -32.90
CA ASN A 193 2.68 34.70 -32.21
C ASN A 193 1.51 33.96 -32.90
N GLU A 194 1.74 32.71 -33.28
CA GLU A 194 0.68 31.83 -33.78
C GLU A 194 -0.03 31.14 -32.61
N GLU A 195 -1.34 30.95 -32.75
CA GLU A 195 -2.12 30.16 -31.82
C GLU A 195 -1.67 28.68 -31.86
N THR A 196 -1.46 28.11 -30.67
CA THR A 196 -1.03 26.70 -30.55
C THR A 196 -2.06 25.87 -29.79
N ASN A 197 -1.97 24.54 -29.90
CA ASN A 197 -2.70 23.62 -29.03
C ASN A 197 -1.93 23.27 -27.76
N ILE A 198 -0.82 23.95 -27.48
CA ILE A 198 -0.01 23.72 -26.31
C ILE A 198 -0.70 24.39 -25.11
N ARG A 199 -1.12 23.58 -24.15
CA ARG A 199 -1.72 24.08 -22.92
C ARG A 199 -0.63 24.70 -22.05
N GLY A 200 -0.84 25.92 -21.61
CA GLY A 200 0.11 26.64 -20.78
C GLY A 200 -0.49 27.91 -20.20
N ARG A 201 0.28 28.60 -19.39
CA ARG A 201 -0.07 29.89 -18.77
C ARG A 201 1.09 30.84 -18.89
N TYR A 202 0.81 32.06 -19.27
CA TYR A 202 1.77 33.15 -19.19
C TYR A 202 1.95 33.58 -17.74
N LEU A 203 3.20 33.71 -17.32
CA LEU A 203 3.55 34.34 -16.06
C LEU A 203 3.73 35.84 -16.34
N ASN A 204 2.90 36.64 -15.74
CA ASN A 204 3.13 38.08 -15.74
C ASN A 204 4.15 38.37 -14.65
N ASP A 205 5.24 39.06 -15.01
CA ASP A 205 6.28 39.55 -14.10
C ASP A 205 5.69 40.57 -13.10
#